data_53b55e9bf28c7187b30b4c9f14ff479b
#
_entry.id   53b55e9bf28c7187b30b4c9f14ff479b
#
_cell.length_a   1.000
_cell.length_b   1.000
_cell.length_c   1.000
_cell.angle_alpha   90.00
_cell.angle_beta   90.00
_cell.angle_gamma   90.00
#
_symmetry.space_group_name_H-M   'P 1'
#
loop_
_entity.id
_entity.type
_entity.pdbx_description
1 polymer ?
#
loop_
_entity_poly.entity_id
_entity_poly.type
_entity_poly.pdbx_seq_one_letter_code
_entity_poly.pdbx_strand_id
1 'polypeptide(L)'
;LFNPLSRDSLFLTYSQDSLYKDYKYAKYTNYLLHNNWIAYQESPNKYITLDPYYDIQFGKEFSPDNRNIFKYRRGVLAQGQIGKRLKFFSVLSENVAKYDSYTKDFIYATRVSPGEGFAKIRDDGAVNIWQSVGALELMVTKEFKFTFGHGKNFIGDGHRSLLLSDNANSYPFAKMDFKFWRFKYSAIVGEFIDMYNRPNRDALRQKSYGSFHHLDIKLTKWWYLGLVEAVIWKGDSLQRSSFDINYLNPFIIMRPQELNLGSPDNMLIGFTAKVIPTNYWKMYSQLVLTELKTDELFGGNNWWANKYGMQAGTRISNLKKFPGFTFQAEYNFVRPFTYSHKNSAQTYGHFYQPLAHPLGANFQEMLAIFSYRYKRFFTQYKAVYHQVGKDNNELTSVGNDIFRSYELREKEYGHTLLQGDLHTTLIHQFKFSWLLNPANHMFLEGGYNLRTIWNKDNQSNYQHFFIGVRTAFLNYNYDY
;
A
#
# COMPACT_ATOMS: atom_id res chain seq x y z
N LEU A 1 4.59 3.85 20.05
CA LEU A 1 3.81 2.73 19.57
C LEU A 1 4.19 2.45 18.13
N PHE A 2 4.61 1.20 17.87
CA PHE A 2 5.03 0.74 16.58
C PHE A 2 3.78 0.45 15.74
N ASN A 3 3.49 1.27 14.74
CA ASN A 3 2.59 0.92 13.66
C ASN A 3 3.29 1.22 12.34
N PRO A 4 4.06 0.28 11.80
CA PRO A 4 4.80 0.47 10.55
C PRO A 4 3.90 0.49 9.32
N LEU A 5 2.61 0.18 9.48
CA LEU A 5 1.70 -0.12 8.37
C LEU A 5 0.57 0.90 8.19
N SER A 6 0.41 1.87 9.09
CA SER A 6 -0.59 2.92 8.90
C SER A 6 0.04 4.23 8.47
N ARG A 7 -0.35 4.73 7.31
CA ARG A 7 0.00 6.07 6.83
C ARG A 7 -0.80 7.16 7.52
N ASP A 8 -1.89 6.80 8.15
CA ASP A 8 -2.74 7.72 8.89
C ASP A 8 -2.09 8.07 10.24
N SER A 9 -1.01 8.85 10.18
CA SER A 9 -0.34 9.42 11.35
C SER A 9 -1.28 10.19 12.29
N LEU A 10 -2.52 10.50 11.85
CA LEU A 10 -3.58 11.05 12.68
C LEU A 10 -3.96 10.14 13.85
N PHE A 11 -3.85 8.81 13.68
CA PHE A 11 -4.16 7.85 14.73
C PHE A 11 -3.00 7.63 15.72
N LEU A 12 -1.76 7.99 15.32
CA LEU A 12 -0.55 7.62 16.04
C LEU A 12 0.10 8.74 16.86
N THR A 13 -0.28 9.99 16.65
CA THR A 13 0.44 11.15 17.21
C THR A 13 -0.05 11.60 18.60
N TYR A 14 -1.03 10.91 19.17
CA TYR A 14 -1.45 11.22 20.55
C TYR A 14 -0.83 10.25 21.54
N SER A 15 -0.06 10.81 22.47
CA SER A 15 0.36 10.07 23.66
C SER A 15 -0.90 9.55 24.37
N GLN A 16 -0.90 8.32 24.77
CA GLN A 16 -1.97 7.69 25.53
C GLN A 16 -2.42 8.54 26.72
N ASP A 17 -1.53 9.34 27.30
CA ASP A 17 -1.75 10.16 28.49
C ASP A 17 -2.84 11.24 28.34
N SER A 18 -3.05 11.83 27.17
CA SER A 18 -4.06 12.86 26.98
C SER A 18 -5.48 12.32 26.82
N LEU A 19 -5.64 11.07 26.38
CA LEU A 19 -6.94 10.42 26.19
C LEU A 19 -7.45 9.72 27.47
N TYR A 20 -6.55 9.36 28.38
CA TYR A 20 -6.89 8.69 29.65
C TYR A 20 -7.48 9.62 30.72
N LYS A 21 -7.19 10.91 30.67
CA LYS A 21 -7.59 11.87 31.74
C LYS A 21 -9.07 12.21 31.79
N ASP A 22 -9.85 11.92 30.73
CA ASP A 22 -11.22 12.45 30.63
C ASP A 22 -12.35 11.47 31.03
N TYR A 23 -12.05 10.25 31.51
CA TYR A 23 -13.10 9.27 31.80
C TYR A 23 -12.97 8.61 33.17
N LYS A 24 -13.80 9.07 34.12
CA LYS A 24 -14.17 8.32 35.33
C LYS A 24 -15.32 7.35 34.99
N TYR A 25 -15.03 6.13 34.55
CA TYR A 25 -16.05 5.11 34.38
C TYR A 25 -15.84 3.89 35.29
N ALA A 26 -16.95 3.21 35.59
CA ALA A 26 -17.03 2.09 36.54
C ALA A 26 -16.10 0.93 36.15
N LYS A 27 -15.67 0.17 37.16
CA LYS A 27 -14.60 -0.85 37.14
C LYS A 27 -14.70 -1.90 36.02
N TYR A 28 -15.90 -2.23 35.53
CA TYR A 28 -16.12 -3.23 34.48
C TYR A 28 -16.03 -2.67 33.04
N THR A 29 -16.43 -1.41 32.80
CA THR A 29 -16.32 -0.76 31.50
C THR A 29 -14.88 -0.36 31.16
N ASN A 30 -14.02 -0.19 32.17
CA ASN A 30 -12.61 0.13 31.97
C ASN A 30 -11.84 -0.99 31.25
N TYR A 31 -12.19 -2.26 31.48
CA TYR A 31 -11.49 -3.37 30.88
C TYR A 31 -11.72 -3.46 29.37
N LEU A 32 -12.96 -3.31 28.91
CA LEU A 32 -13.32 -3.40 27.50
C LEU A 32 -13.00 -2.13 26.70
N LEU A 33 -13.05 -0.95 27.36
CA LEU A 33 -13.01 0.33 26.66
C LEU A 33 -11.72 1.12 26.86
N HIS A 34 -10.78 0.66 27.69
CA HIS A 34 -9.58 1.41 28.04
C HIS A 34 -8.29 0.60 28.12
N ASN A 35 -8.37 -0.71 28.29
CA ASN A 35 -7.22 -1.56 28.53
C ASN A 35 -6.98 -2.57 27.39
N ASN A 36 -5.76 -3.09 27.33
CA ASN A 36 -5.48 -4.30 26.58
C ASN A 36 -6.15 -5.51 27.26
N TRP A 37 -6.48 -6.54 26.49
CA TRP A 37 -7.11 -7.76 27.02
C TRP A 37 -6.19 -8.47 27.99
N ILE A 38 -4.96 -8.73 27.56
CA ILE A 38 -3.91 -9.29 28.39
C ILE A 38 -2.71 -8.39 28.24
N ALA A 39 -2.21 -7.88 29.34
CA ALA A 39 -1.01 -7.06 29.36
C ALA A 39 -0.11 -7.49 30.51
N TYR A 40 1.13 -7.77 30.19
CA TYR A 40 2.21 -7.89 31.16
C TYR A 40 3.17 -6.72 30.95
N GLN A 41 3.36 -5.92 31.97
CA GLN A 41 4.26 -4.78 31.94
C GLN A 41 5.13 -4.75 33.19
N GLU A 42 6.43 -4.93 33.00
CA GLU A 42 7.42 -4.83 34.07
C GLU A 42 8.01 -3.41 34.14
N SER A 43 8.12 -2.76 32.99
CA SER A 43 8.57 -1.37 32.87
C SER A 43 8.05 -0.75 31.57
N PRO A 44 8.17 0.58 31.37
CA PRO A 44 7.78 1.23 30.12
C PRO A 44 8.46 0.64 28.86
N ASN A 45 9.63 0.02 29.04
CA ASN A 45 10.42 -0.59 27.96
C ASN A 45 10.37 -2.13 27.97
N LYS A 46 9.58 -2.76 28.85
CA LYS A 46 9.45 -4.22 28.90
C LYS A 46 7.98 -4.58 29.15
N TYR A 47 7.29 -4.85 28.06
CA TYR A 47 5.87 -5.18 28.08
C TYR A 47 5.52 -6.13 26.94
N ILE A 48 4.46 -6.89 27.13
CA ILE A 48 3.79 -7.71 26.10
C ILE A 48 2.29 -7.51 26.28
N THR A 49 1.59 -7.30 25.18
CA THR A 49 0.13 -7.23 25.13
C THR A 49 -0.42 -8.24 24.15
N LEU A 50 -1.56 -8.79 24.49
CA LEU A 50 -2.34 -9.68 23.63
C LEU A 50 -3.76 -9.15 23.57
N ASP A 51 -4.21 -8.80 22.37
CA ASP A 51 -5.50 -8.20 22.12
C ASP A 51 -6.28 -8.97 21.05
N PRO A 52 -7.62 -9.00 21.11
CA PRO A 52 -8.42 -9.48 20.01
C PRO A 52 -8.26 -8.53 18.81
N TYR A 53 -8.16 -9.13 17.63
CA TYR A 53 -8.12 -8.42 16.36
C TYR A 53 -9.42 -8.67 15.60
N TYR A 54 -10.27 -7.64 15.53
CA TYR A 54 -11.58 -7.71 14.88
C TYR A 54 -11.72 -6.73 13.74
N ASP A 55 -12.45 -7.13 12.69
CA ASP A 55 -13.03 -6.27 11.68
C ASP A 55 -14.38 -6.87 11.29
N ILE A 56 -15.41 -6.53 12.08
CA ILE A 56 -16.78 -7.06 11.93
C ILE A 56 -17.63 -5.94 11.38
N GLN A 57 -18.03 -6.06 10.11
CA GLN A 57 -18.81 -5.07 9.41
C GLN A 57 -20.03 -5.71 8.77
N PHE A 58 -21.16 -5.01 8.80
CA PHE A 58 -22.38 -5.33 8.09
C PHE A 58 -22.78 -4.15 7.23
N GLY A 59 -23.29 -4.44 6.05
CA GLY A 59 -23.65 -3.40 5.12
C GLY A 59 -24.59 -3.89 4.06
N LYS A 60 -25.02 -2.95 3.23
CA LYS A 60 -25.88 -3.22 2.09
C LYS A 60 -25.37 -2.49 0.87
N GLU A 61 -25.23 -3.20 -0.22
CA GLU A 61 -25.05 -2.66 -1.54
C GLU A 61 -26.43 -2.41 -2.17
N PHE A 62 -26.64 -1.19 -2.67
CA PHE A 62 -27.90 -0.78 -3.29
C PHE A 62 -27.85 -0.93 -4.82
N SER A 63 -26.65 -0.86 -5.39
CA SER A 63 -26.40 -0.95 -6.81
C SER A 63 -25.04 -1.61 -7.02
N PRO A 64 -24.88 -2.54 -8.01
CA PRO A 64 -25.91 -2.94 -8.98
C PRO A 64 -26.90 -3.98 -8.43
N ASP A 65 -26.53 -4.84 -7.47
CA ASP A 65 -27.23 -6.10 -7.18
C ASP A 65 -28.19 -6.06 -5.98
N ASN A 66 -28.30 -4.94 -5.27
CA ASN A 66 -29.14 -4.77 -4.06
C ASN A 66 -28.99 -5.95 -3.07
N ARG A 67 -27.78 -6.18 -2.59
CA ARG A 67 -27.44 -7.34 -1.75
C ARG A 67 -26.81 -6.95 -0.42
N ASN A 68 -26.87 -7.85 0.54
CA ASN A 68 -26.18 -7.69 1.81
C ASN A 68 -24.70 -8.01 1.64
N ILE A 69 -23.85 -7.17 2.21
CA ILE A 69 -22.40 -7.34 2.31
C ILE A 69 -22.01 -7.47 3.78
N PHE A 70 -20.96 -8.24 4.05
CA PHE A 70 -20.41 -8.35 5.39
C PHE A 70 -18.92 -8.67 5.34
N LYS A 71 -18.20 -8.27 6.39
CA LYS A 71 -16.86 -8.76 6.73
C LYS A 71 -16.90 -9.29 8.14
N TYR A 72 -16.37 -10.47 8.33
CA TYR A 72 -16.21 -11.09 9.62
C TYR A 72 -14.77 -11.55 9.80
N ARG A 73 -13.92 -10.60 10.21
CA ARG A 73 -12.53 -10.87 10.52
C ARG A 73 -12.39 -11.06 12.02
N ARG A 74 -11.74 -12.15 12.40
CA ARG A 74 -11.38 -12.47 13.77
C ARG A 74 -9.93 -12.89 13.84
N GLY A 75 -9.27 -12.54 14.91
CA GLY A 75 -7.86 -12.84 15.08
C GLY A 75 -7.31 -12.37 16.40
N VAL A 76 -6.00 -12.41 16.49
CA VAL A 76 -5.23 -12.03 17.66
C VAL A 76 -4.12 -11.09 17.23
N LEU A 77 -3.93 -10.01 17.99
CA LEU A 77 -2.82 -9.07 17.90
C LEU A 77 -1.93 -9.25 19.14
N ALA A 78 -0.71 -9.70 18.94
CA ALA A 78 0.33 -9.69 19.94
C ALA A 78 1.33 -8.56 19.62
N GLN A 79 1.71 -7.77 20.59
CA GLN A 79 2.74 -6.75 20.44
C GLN A 79 3.53 -6.56 21.73
N GLY A 80 4.77 -6.14 21.61
CA GLY A 80 5.58 -5.92 22.79
C GLY A 80 6.92 -5.27 22.51
N GLN A 81 7.58 -4.96 23.62
CA GLN A 81 8.92 -4.41 23.64
C GLN A 81 9.74 -5.09 24.73
N ILE A 82 10.97 -5.50 24.42
CA ILE A 82 11.91 -6.10 25.36
C ILE A 82 13.16 -5.22 25.43
N GLY A 83 13.29 -4.52 26.54
CA GLY A 83 14.32 -3.50 26.72
C GLY A 83 14.12 -2.32 25.75
N LYS A 84 15.19 -1.57 25.49
CA LYS A 84 15.16 -0.41 24.57
C LYS A 84 15.36 -0.78 23.11
N ARG A 85 15.75 -2.03 22.83
CA ARG A 85 16.26 -2.43 21.51
C ARG A 85 15.33 -3.28 20.69
N LEU A 86 14.53 -4.14 21.33
CA LEU A 86 13.69 -5.10 20.61
C LEU A 86 12.23 -4.75 20.70
N LYS A 87 11.57 -4.61 19.54
CA LYS A 87 10.11 -4.47 19.43
C LYS A 87 9.59 -5.53 18.48
N PHE A 88 8.37 -5.98 18.73
CA PHE A 88 7.71 -6.93 17.85
C PHE A 88 6.19 -6.71 17.83
N PHE A 89 5.58 -7.14 16.75
CA PHE A 89 4.15 -7.34 16.67
C PHE A 89 3.84 -8.56 15.78
N SER A 90 2.70 -9.17 16.00
CA SER A 90 2.16 -10.23 15.16
C SER A 90 0.64 -10.17 15.16
N VAL A 91 0.05 -10.27 13.98
CA VAL A 91 -1.39 -10.40 13.76
C VAL A 91 -1.64 -11.72 13.04
N LEU A 92 -2.46 -12.56 13.62
CA LEU A 92 -2.99 -13.76 12.97
C LEU A 92 -4.51 -13.63 12.87
N SER A 93 -5.06 -13.71 11.66
CA SER A 93 -6.48 -13.51 11.45
C SER A 93 -7.06 -14.34 10.32
N GLU A 94 -8.34 -14.70 10.48
CA GLU A 94 -9.20 -15.24 9.44
C GLU A 94 -10.28 -14.20 9.11
N ASN A 95 -10.54 -13.99 7.83
CA ASN A 95 -11.60 -13.11 7.32
C ASN A 95 -12.56 -13.92 6.46
N VAL A 96 -13.83 -13.92 6.79
CA VAL A 96 -14.91 -14.43 5.95
C VAL A 96 -15.77 -13.24 5.53
N ALA A 97 -15.89 -12.99 4.22
CA ALA A 97 -16.54 -11.78 3.74
C ALA A 97 -17.38 -12.02 2.48
N LYS A 98 -18.47 -11.25 2.35
CA LYS A 98 -19.15 -10.97 1.08
C LYS A 98 -18.90 -9.50 0.74
N TYR A 99 -18.08 -9.29 -0.26
CA TYR A 99 -17.68 -7.95 -0.70
C TYR A 99 -18.75 -7.32 -1.60
N ASP A 100 -18.67 -6.01 -1.81
CA ASP A 100 -19.37 -5.28 -2.86
C ASP A 100 -19.06 -5.86 -4.24
N SER A 101 -19.93 -5.63 -5.22
CA SER A 101 -19.86 -6.25 -6.56
C SER A 101 -18.53 -5.96 -7.24
N TYR A 102 -18.04 -4.73 -7.18
CA TYR A 102 -16.76 -4.34 -7.79
C TYR A 102 -15.57 -5.15 -7.23
N THR A 103 -15.45 -5.21 -5.91
CA THR A 103 -14.38 -5.97 -5.23
C THR A 103 -14.54 -7.48 -5.44
N LYS A 104 -15.79 -7.98 -5.43
CA LYS A 104 -16.09 -9.39 -5.71
C LYS A 104 -15.60 -9.78 -7.10
N ASP A 105 -15.90 -8.99 -8.13
CA ASP A 105 -15.54 -9.32 -9.50
C ASP A 105 -14.03 -9.41 -9.70
N PHE A 106 -13.27 -8.51 -9.08
CA PHE A 106 -11.81 -8.62 -9.04
C PHE A 106 -11.33 -9.91 -8.34
N ILE A 107 -11.89 -10.25 -7.18
CA ILE A 107 -11.53 -11.47 -6.44
C ILE A 107 -11.85 -12.72 -7.25
N TYR A 108 -12.99 -12.76 -7.92
CA TYR A 108 -13.40 -13.91 -8.72
C TYR A 108 -12.52 -14.11 -9.95
N ALA A 109 -12.07 -13.02 -10.57
CA ALA A 109 -11.15 -13.06 -11.70
C ALA A 109 -9.73 -13.47 -11.31
N THR A 110 -9.21 -12.96 -10.18
CA THR A 110 -7.78 -13.08 -9.84
C THR A 110 -7.49 -14.06 -8.71
N ARG A 111 -8.50 -14.48 -7.94
CA ARG A 111 -8.35 -15.25 -6.68
C ARG A 111 -7.54 -14.51 -5.61
N VAL A 112 -7.50 -13.19 -5.69
CA VAL A 112 -6.77 -12.33 -4.75
C VAL A 112 -7.74 -11.31 -4.15
N SER A 113 -7.78 -11.24 -2.82
CA SER A 113 -8.41 -10.13 -2.12
C SER A 113 -7.42 -8.98 -2.01
N PRO A 114 -7.79 -7.77 -2.47
CA PRO A 114 -6.89 -6.63 -2.51
C PRO A 114 -6.26 -6.31 -1.16
N GLY A 115 -4.91 -6.33 -1.12
CA GLY A 115 -4.13 -6.05 0.08
C GLY A 115 -4.18 -7.12 1.19
N GLU A 116 -4.96 -8.20 1.01
CA GLU A 116 -5.18 -9.23 2.05
C GLU A 116 -4.53 -10.57 1.70
N GLY A 117 -4.55 -10.99 0.42
CA GLY A 117 -3.90 -12.21 -0.03
C GLY A 117 -4.79 -13.15 -0.85
N PHE A 118 -4.41 -14.43 -0.88
CA PHE A 118 -5.15 -15.44 -1.60
C PHE A 118 -6.56 -15.63 -1.03
N ALA A 119 -7.54 -15.62 -1.92
CA ALA A 119 -8.96 -15.68 -1.60
C ALA A 119 -9.55 -17.03 -2.00
N LYS A 120 -9.95 -17.83 -1.02
CA LYS A 120 -10.69 -19.07 -1.23
C LYS A 120 -12.17 -18.74 -1.34
N ILE A 121 -12.75 -18.93 -2.51
CA ILE A 121 -14.19 -18.74 -2.74
C ILE A 121 -14.92 -19.96 -2.21
N ARG A 122 -15.97 -19.74 -1.43
CA ARG A 122 -16.86 -20.76 -0.85
C ARG A 122 -18.10 -20.97 -1.72
N ASP A 123 -18.79 -22.06 -1.53
CA ASP A 123 -20.01 -22.41 -2.28
C ASP A 123 -21.16 -21.41 -2.06
N ASP A 124 -21.20 -20.76 -0.87
CA ASP A 124 -22.18 -19.72 -0.53
C ASP A 124 -21.83 -18.34 -1.10
N GLY A 125 -20.77 -18.25 -1.92
CA GLY A 125 -20.28 -17.02 -2.52
C GLY A 125 -19.52 -16.10 -1.57
N ALA A 126 -19.32 -16.49 -0.32
CA ALA A 126 -18.40 -15.81 0.58
C ALA A 126 -16.94 -16.14 0.24
N VAL A 127 -16.05 -15.27 0.66
CA VAL A 127 -14.60 -15.41 0.46
C VAL A 127 -13.94 -15.64 1.81
N ASN A 128 -13.10 -16.66 1.89
CA ASN A 128 -12.28 -16.93 3.09
C ASN A 128 -10.81 -16.58 2.81
N ILE A 129 -10.22 -15.80 3.71
CA ILE A 129 -8.84 -15.30 3.61
C ILE A 129 -8.16 -15.50 4.96
N TRP A 130 -6.99 -16.14 4.93
CA TRP A 130 -6.12 -16.26 6.10
C TRP A 130 -4.95 -15.28 5.97
N GLN A 131 -4.64 -14.58 7.06
CA GLN A 131 -3.58 -13.61 7.06
C GLN A 131 -2.72 -13.74 8.31
N SER A 132 -1.41 -13.78 8.11
CA SER A 132 -0.39 -13.69 9.16
C SER A 132 0.54 -12.53 8.80
N VAL A 133 0.58 -11.51 9.65
CA VAL A 133 1.41 -10.31 9.46
C VAL A 133 2.16 -10.06 10.75
N GLY A 134 3.45 -9.80 10.66
CA GLY A 134 4.24 -9.50 11.85
C GLY A 134 5.63 -9.00 11.51
N ALA A 135 6.26 -8.34 12.46
CA ALA A 135 7.64 -7.90 12.32
C ALA A 135 8.36 -7.87 13.66
N LEU A 136 9.66 -8.12 13.57
CA LEU A 136 10.65 -7.97 14.63
C LEU A 136 11.56 -6.79 14.27
N GLU A 137 11.61 -5.78 15.12
CA GLU A 137 12.48 -4.61 14.96
C GLU A 137 13.59 -4.63 16.00
N LEU A 138 14.83 -4.62 15.55
CA LEU A 138 16.03 -4.57 16.39
C LEU A 138 16.74 -3.23 16.19
N MET A 139 16.77 -2.41 17.22
CA MET A 139 17.58 -1.19 17.29
C MET A 139 19.02 -1.58 17.71
N VAL A 140 19.92 -1.72 16.72
CA VAL A 140 21.31 -2.10 16.96
C VAL A 140 22.06 -0.94 17.61
N THR A 141 21.95 0.25 17.02
CA THR A 141 22.42 1.52 17.59
C THR A 141 21.31 2.57 17.48
N LYS A 142 21.55 3.82 17.88
CA LYS A 142 20.61 4.93 17.68
C LYS A 142 20.43 5.30 16.21
N GLU A 143 21.45 5.02 15.41
CA GLU A 143 21.53 5.32 13.99
C GLU A 143 21.12 4.14 13.12
N PHE A 144 21.26 2.91 13.60
CA PHE A 144 21.08 1.69 12.84
C PHE A 144 19.97 0.81 13.40
N LYS A 145 19.00 0.49 12.55
CA LYS A 145 17.86 -0.35 12.85
C LYS A 145 17.70 -1.44 11.79
N PHE A 146 17.44 -2.64 12.24
CA PHE A 146 17.12 -3.79 11.42
C PHE A 146 15.68 -4.25 11.68
N THR A 147 14.93 -4.57 10.63
CA THR A 147 13.58 -5.09 10.73
C THR A 147 13.46 -6.33 9.85
N PHE A 148 12.96 -7.40 10.42
CA PHE A 148 12.61 -8.63 9.71
C PHE A 148 11.13 -8.92 9.93
N GLY A 149 10.39 -9.31 8.88
CA GLY A 149 8.99 -9.58 9.04
C GLY A 149 8.27 -10.06 7.78
N HIS A 150 6.98 -10.26 7.94
CA HIS A 150 6.01 -10.44 6.88
C HIS A 150 5.00 -9.30 6.96
N GLY A 151 5.02 -8.41 5.97
CA GLY A 151 4.25 -7.17 6.00
C GLY A 151 4.40 -6.36 4.74
N LYS A 152 4.05 -5.09 4.83
CA LYS A 152 4.11 -4.14 3.71
C LYS A 152 5.12 -3.05 4.00
N ASN A 153 5.76 -2.53 2.96
CA ASN A 153 6.66 -1.38 3.06
C ASN A 153 6.16 -0.24 2.17
N PHE A 154 6.60 0.97 2.46
CA PHE A 154 6.19 2.16 1.76
C PHE A 154 7.36 3.14 1.61
N ILE A 155 7.54 3.69 0.40
CA ILE A 155 8.51 4.75 0.10
C ILE A 155 7.75 5.96 -0.45
N GLY A 156 7.79 7.07 0.28
CA GLY A 156 7.15 8.32 -0.12
C GLY A 156 6.48 9.06 1.04
N ASP A 157 5.89 10.22 0.72
CA ASP A 157 5.18 11.10 1.65
C ASP A 157 3.67 11.22 1.33
N GLY A 158 3.22 10.59 0.22
CA GLY A 158 1.87 10.66 -0.31
C GLY A 158 0.89 9.65 0.29
N HIS A 159 -0.38 9.76 -0.13
CA HIS A 159 -1.39 8.71 0.04
C HIS A 159 -1.12 7.54 -0.91
N ARG A 160 -0.69 7.83 -2.13
CA ARG A 160 -0.16 6.87 -3.09
C ARG A 160 1.37 6.88 -3.10
N SER A 161 1.97 5.87 -3.72
CA SER A 161 3.37 5.88 -4.08
C SER A 161 3.57 5.26 -5.47
N LEU A 162 4.40 5.91 -6.28
CA LEU A 162 4.84 5.40 -7.58
C LEU A 162 6.12 4.56 -7.46
N LEU A 163 6.69 4.45 -6.25
CA LEU A 163 7.95 3.77 -5.98
C LEU A 163 7.73 2.42 -5.28
N LEU A 164 7.31 2.44 -4.03
CA LEU A 164 6.89 1.26 -3.28
C LEU A 164 5.72 1.64 -2.38
N SER A 165 4.60 0.94 -2.51
CA SER A 165 3.38 1.20 -1.75
C SER A 165 2.98 0.02 -0.88
N ASP A 166 2.06 0.26 0.04
CA ASP A 166 1.38 -0.75 0.85
C ASP A 166 0.09 -1.29 0.18
N ASN A 167 -0.04 -1.11 -1.15
CA ASN A 167 -1.20 -1.57 -1.89
C ASN A 167 -1.24 -3.10 -2.00
N ALA A 168 -0.15 -3.71 -2.47
CA ALA A 168 -0.07 -5.15 -2.65
C ALA A 168 -0.21 -5.92 -1.32
N ASN A 169 -0.36 -7.22 -1.40
CA ASN A 169 -0.40 -8.08 -0.22
C ASN A 169 0.89 -7.99 0.61
N SER A 170 0.83 -8.47 1.85
CA SER A 170 2.01 -8.60 2.71
C SER A 170 2.99 -9.64 2.14
N TYR A 171 4.27 -9.39 2.28
CA TYR A 171 5.37 -10.24 1.81
C TYR A 171 6.47 -10.37 2.85
N PRO A 172 7.26 -11.46 2.84
CA PRO A 172 8.44 -11.59 3.68
C PRO A 172 9.48 -10.54 3.28
N PHE A 173 10.07 -9.88 4.25
CA PHE A 173 11.09 -8.87 3.99
C PHE A 173 12.14 -8.79 5.10
N ALA A 174 13.33 -8.34 4.72
CA ALA A 174 14.35 -7.81 5.60
C ALA A 174 14.61 -6.35 5.25
N LYS A 175 14.69 -5.50 6.25
CA LYS A 175 14.89 -4.06 6.08
C LYS A 175 15.96 -3.55 7.00
N MET A 176 16.83 -2.73 6.47
CA MET A 176 17.86 -2.00 7.20
C MET A 176 17.56 -0.49 7.05
N ASP A 177 17.49 0.21 8.16
CA ASP A 177 17.41 1.68 8.19
C ASP A 177 18.66 2.23 8.86
N PHE A 178 19.30 3.16 8.21
CA PHE A 178 20.47 3.88 8.71
C PHE A 178 20.23 5.39 8.66
N LYS A 179 20.52 6.09 9.75
CA LYS A 179 20.39 7.54 9.85
C LYS A 179 21.67 8.16 10.38
N PHE A 180 22.31 8.98 9.57
CA PHE A 180 23.53 9.68 9.94
C PHE A 180 23.50 11.12 9.45
N TRP A 181 23.71 12.06 10.33
CA TRP A 181 23.71 13.49 10.04
C TRP A 181 22.47 13.95 9.26
N ARG A 182 22.61 14.27 7.97
CA ARG A 182 21.55 14.70 7.07
C ARG A 182 21.02 13.59 6.16
N PHE A 183 21.60 12.41 6.24
CA PHE A 183 21.26 11.26 5.41
C PHE A 183 20.37 10.28 6.17
N LYS A 184 19.37 9.78 5.50
CA LYS A 184 18.62 8.61 5.91
C LYS A 184 18.65 7.62 4.76
N TYR A 185 19.12 6.43 5.03
CA TYR A 185 19.22 5.36 4.07
C TYR A 185 18.39 4.17 4.52
N SER A 186 17.63 3.58 3.60
CA SER A 186 16.87 2.35 3.83
C SER A 186 17.15 1.37 2.70
N ALA A 187 17.50 0.13 3.06
CA ALA A 187 17.57 -1.00 2.13
C ALA A 187 16.54 -2.03 2.55
N ILE A 188 15.75 -2.52 1.57
CA ILE A 188 14.69 -3.51 1.78
C ILE A 188 14.91 -4.63 0.77
N VAL A 189 14.85 -5.87 1.24
CA VAL A 189 14.82 -7.05 0.38
C VAL A 189 13.56 -7.83 0.68
N GLY A 190 12.82 -8.23 -0.35
CA GLY A 190 11.55 -8.95 -0.21
C GLY A 190 11.40 -10.10 -1.20
N GLU A 191 10.54 -11.06 -0.86
CA GLU A 191 10.11 -12.16 -1.73
C GLU A 191 8.68 -11.91 -2.20
N PHE A 192 8.43 -12.07 -3.50
CA PHE A 192 7.14 -11.87 -4.13
C PHE A 192 6.63 -13.13 -4.81
N ILE A 193 5.34 -13.19 -5.08
CA ILE A 193 4.66 -14.32 -5.71
C ILE A 193 3.93 -13.84 -6.96
N ASP A 194 4.22 -14.49 -8.10
CA ASP A 194 3.46 -14.32 -9.34
C ASP A 194 2.20 -15.19 -9.29
N MET A 195 1.03 -14.55 -9.42
CA MET A 195 -0.29 -15.20 -9.49
C MET A 195 -0.89 -15.16 -10.91
N TYR A 196 -0.28 -14.43 -11.84
CA TYR A 196 -0.83 -14.21 -13.17
C TYR A 196 -0.96 -15.50 -13.98
N ASN A 197 0.11 -16.28 -14.05
CA ASN A 197 0.14 -17.48 -14.91
C ASN A 197 -0.55 -18.71 -14.31
N ARG A 198 -0.77 -18.77 -13.00
CA ARG A 198 -1.28 -19.97 -12.31
C ARG A 198 -2.11 -19.65 -11.08
N PRO A 199 -3.23 -18.94 -11.21
CA PRO A 199 -3.99 -18.47 -10.05
C PRO A 199 -4.60 -19.60 -9.22
N ASN A 200 -4.84 -20.79 -9.79
CA ASN A 200 -5.55 -21.89 -9.15
C ASN A 200 -4.64 -23.02 -8.62
N ARG A 201 -3.32 -22.95 -8.79
CA ARG A 201 -2.39 -24.00 -8.37
C ARG A 201 -1.48 -23.52 -7.25
N ASP A 202 -1.75 -23.96 -6.03
CA ASP A 202 -0.99 -23.55 -4.85
C ASP A 202 0.47 -23.99 -4.85
N ALA A 203 0.76 -25.17 -5.39
CA ALA A 203 2.08 -25.79 -5.33
C ALA A 203 3.12 -25.25 -6.37
N LEU A 204 2.70 -24.45 -7.36
CA LEU A 204 3.55 -24.09 -8.49
C LEU A 204 3.61 -22.59 -8.76
N ARG A 205 3.42 -21.76 -7.72
CA ARG A 205 3.54 -20.31 -7.85
C ARG A 205 5.01 -19.93 -8.04
N GLN A 206 5.25 -19.13 -9.07
CA GLN A 206 6.59 -18.64 -9.34
C GLN A 206 6.94 -17.55 -8.33
N LYS A 207 8.15 -17.63 -7.78
CA LYS A 207 8.70 -16.62 -6.88
C LYS A 207 9.56 -15.63 -7.63
N SER A 208 9.54 -14.40 -7.17
CA SER A 208 10.46 -13.34 -7.52
C SER A 208 10.98 -12.67 -6.28
N TYR A 209 12.06 -11.94 -6.42
CA TYR A 209 12.69 -11.21 -5.33
C TYR A 209 12.86 -9.76 -5.75
N GLY A 210 12.95 -8.87 -4.78
CA GLY A 210 13.22 -7.47 -5.05
C GLY A 210 14.09 -6.84 -3.98
N SER A 211 14.96 -5.98 -4.42
CA SER A 211 15.78 -5.12 -3.57
C SER A 211 15.44 -3.66 -3.85
N PHE A 212 15.27 -2.88 -2.78
CA PHE A 212 14.86 -1.48 -2.84
C PHE A 212 15.81 -0.67 -1.96
N HIS A 213 16.44 0.33 -2.55
CA HIS A 213 17.31 1.26 -1.86
C HIS A 213 16.70 2.66 -1.89
N HIS A 214 16.68 3.34 -0.77
CA HIS A 214 16.18 4.71 -0.66
C HIS A 214 17.15 5.54 0.16
N LEU A 215 17.77 6.51 -0.50
CA LEU A 215 18.61 7.52 0.13
C LEU A 215 17.86 8.84 0.19
N ASP A 216 17.55 9.32 1.37
CA ASP A 216 16.88 10.60 1.63
C ASP A 216 17.88 11.60 2.23
N ILE A 217 18.01 12.77 1.64
CA ILE A 217 18.99 13.81 1.99
C ILE A 217 18.26 15.08 2.42
N LYS A 218 18.52 15.53 3.63
CA LYS A 218 18.02 16.80 4.14
C LYS A 218 18.93 17.94 3.69
N LEU A 219 18.56 18.66 2.65
CA LEU A 219 19.34 19.79 2.12
C LEU A 219 19.29 21.01 3.03
N THR A 220 18.07 21.39 3.46
CA THR A 220 17.83 22.50 4.38
C THR A 220 16.90 22.05 5.53
N LYS A 221 16.47 22.97 6.40
CA LYS A 221 15.49 22.66 7.45
C LYS A 221 14.12 22.27 6.89
N TRP A 222 13.80 22.70 5.68
CA TRP A 222 12.49 22.56 5.06
C TRP A 222 12.52 21.82 3.72
N TRP A 223 13.70 21.45 3.16
CA TRP A 223 13.82 20.81 1.84
C TRP A 223 14.57 19.49 1.93
N TYR A 224 13.98 18.42 1.36
CA TYR A 224 14.52 17.08 1.31
C TYR A 224 14.47 16.57 -0.13
N LEU A 225 15.51 15.86 -0.55
CA LEU A 225 15.55 15.12 -1.81
C LEU A 225 15.90 13.67 -1.53
N GLY A 226 15.32 12.76 -2.31
CA GLY A 226 15.64 11.35 -2.20
C GLY A 226 15.91 10.72 -3.55
N LEU A 227 16.77 9.71 -3.54
CA LEU A 227 17.05 8.80 -4.64
C LEU A 227 16.56 7.42 -4.25
N VAL A 228 15.84 6.77 -5.16
CA VAL A 228 15.35 5.40 -5.00
C VAL A 228 15.86 4.56 -6.16
N GLU A 229 16.28 3.36 -5.84
CA GLU A 229 16.61 2.34 -6.82
C GLU A 229 15.92 1.05 -6.41
N ALA A 230 15.32 0.35 -7.37
CA ALA A 230 14.72 -0.96 -7.12
C ALA A 230 15.06 -1.91 -8.27
N VAL A 231 15.22 -3.18 -7.96
CA VAL A 231 15.38 -4.24 -8.93
C VAL A 231 14.48 -5.41 -8.55
N ILE A 232 13.79 -5.98 -9.55
CA ILE A 232 13.01 -7.22 -9.41
C ILE A 232 13.62 -8.27 -10.30
N TRP A 233 13.96 -9.42 -9.73
CA TRP A 233 14.48 -10.58 -10.45
C TRP A 233 13.66 -11.83 -10.13
N LYS A 234 13.62 -12.75 -11.08
CA LYS A 234 12.89 -14.01 -10.88
C LYS A 234 13.79 -15.09 -10.29
N GLY A 235 13.20 -15.99 -9.53
CA GLY A 235 13.81 -17.26 -9.18
C GLY A 235 13.94 -18.18 -10.41
N ASP A 236 14.82 -19.18 -10.35
CA ASP A 236 15.04 -20.16 -11.43
C ASP A 236 13.75 -20.92 -11.76
N SER A 237 13.56 -21.22 -13.05
CA SER A 237 12.40 -21.95 -13.60
C SER A 237 12.26 -23.38 -13.08
N LEU A 238 13.32 -23.97 -12.55
CA LEU A 238 13.35 -25.33 -11.98
C LEU A 238 12.92 -25.43 -10.51
N GLN A 239 12.24 -24.40 -9.96
CA GLN A 239 11.80 -24.33 -8.56
C GLN A 239 12.94 -24.26 -7.52
N ARG A 240 14.17 -24.20 -7.94
CA ARG A 240 15.29 -23.86 -7.06
C ARG A 240 15.34 -22.35 -6.95
N SER A 241 15.17 -21.84 -5.73
CA SER A 241 15.27 -20.41 -5.46
C SER A 241 16.69 -19.92 -5.78
N SER A 242 16.89 -19.37 -6.96
CA SER A 242 18.11 -18.61 -7.24
C SER A 242 17.97 -17.21 -6.65
N PHE A 243 18.06 -17.14 -5.33
CA PHE A 243 18.21 -15.88 -4.65
C PHE A 243 19.60 -15.34 -4.96
N ASP A 244 19.67 -14.23 -5.70
CA ASP A 244 20.96 -13.64 -6.06
C ASP A 244 21.48 -12.77 -4.90
N ILE A 245 22.55 -13.24 -4.24
CA ILE A 245 23.18 -12.55 -3.12
C ILE A 245 23.81 -11.20 -3.53
N ASN A 246 24.11 -11.00 -4.82
CA ASN A 246 24.67 -9.74 -5.30
C ASN A 246 23.74 -8.56 -5.08
N TYR A 247 22.42 -8.78 -5.09
CA TYR A 247 21.41 -7.75 -4.81
C TYR A 247 21.15 -7.52 -3.31
N LEU A 248 21.87 -8.21 -2.42
CA LEU A 248 21.84 -7.95 -0.98
C LEU A 248 22.79 -6.85 -0.54
N ASN A 249 23.69 -6.41 -1.40
CA ASN A 249 24.66 -5.38 -1.00
C ASN A 249 23.95 -4.03 -0.76
N PRO A 250 23.92 -3.53 0.49
CA PRO A 250 23.10 -2.38 0.83
C PRO A 250 23.71 -1.03 0.43
N PHE A 251 24.91 -0.99 -0.16
CA PHE A 251 25.69 0.23 -0.38
C PHE A 251 26.08 0.49 -1.83
N ILE A 252 25.71 -0.35 -2.76
CA ILE A 252 26.02 -0.16 -4.19
C ILE A 252 24.79 0.25 -5.00
N ILE A 253 25.05 1.01 -6.04
CA ILE A 253 24.11 1.25 -7.13
C ILE A 253 24.01 -0.05 -7.91
N MET A 254 22.80 -0.61 -8.06
CA MET A 254 22.57 -1.96 -8.61
C MET A 254 22.70 -2.02 -10.13
N ARG A 255 22.56 -0.91 -10.84
CA ARG A 255 22.64 -0.87 -12.31
C ARG A 255 23.94 -1.44 -12.90
N PRO A 256 25.14 -1.10 -12.39
CA PRO A 256 26.37 -1.75 -12.85
C PRO A 256 26.42 -3.25 -12.55
N GLN A 257 25.80 -3.69 -11.45
CA GLN A 257 25.73 -5.10 -11.09
C GLN A 257 24.85 -5.88 -12.06
N GLU A 258 23.69 -5.37 -12.41
CA GLU A 258 22.79 -5.95 -13.42
C GLU A 258 23.48 -6.11 -14.77
N LEU A 259 24.16 -5.06 -15.23
CA LEU A 259 24.92 -5.10 -16.49
C LEU A 259 26.03 -6.16 -16.47
N ASN A 260 26.72 -6.33 -15.34
CA ASN A 260 27.78 -7.32 -15.19
C ASN A 260 27.23 -8.75 -15.14
N LEU A 261 26.05 -8.97 -14.58
CA LEU A 261 25.38 -10.27 -14.52
C LEU A 261 24.77 -10.67 -15.86
N GLY A 262 24.56 -9.72 -16.79
CA GLY A 262 23.88 -9.95 -18.05
C GLY A 262 22.43 -10.42 -17.90
N SER A 263 21.82 -10.16 -16.74
CA SER A 263 20.44 -10.55 -16.45
C SER A 263 19.48 -9.45 -16.92
N PRO A 264 18.42 -9.78 -17.66
CA PRO A 264 17.40 -8.81 -18.03
C PRO A 264 16.42 -8.57 -16.88
N ASP A 265 16.89 -8.07 -15.74
CA ASP A 265 16.07 -7.81 -14.57
C ASP A 265 15.29 -6.50 -14.71
N ASN A 266 14.15 -6.39 -14.00
CA ASN A 266 13.31 -5.19 -14.07
C ASN A 266 13.82 -4.15 -13.09
N MET A 267 14.45 -3.12 -13.61
CA MET A 267 15.04 -2.03 -12.84
C MET A 267 14.17 -0.78 -12.81
N LEU A 268 14.19 -0.09 -11.68
CA LEU A 268 13.48 1.16 -11.47
C LEU A 268 14.41 2.15 -10.76
N ILE A 269 14.46 3.37 -11.27
CA ILE A 269 15.08 4.52 -10.62
C ILE A 269 13.98 5.53 -10.26
N GLY A 270 14.04 6.08 -9.07
CA GLY A 270 13.07 7.05 -8.59
C GLY A 270 13.70 8.21 -7.87
N PHE A 271 12.99 9.33 -7.92
CA PHE A 271 13.36 10.53 -7.18
C PHE A 271 12.19 10.95 -6.30
N THR A 272 12.50 11.40 -5.10
CA THR A 272 11.52 12.00 -4.19
C THR A 272 11.94 13.41 -3.84
N ALA A 273 10.99 14.33 -3.74
CA ALA A 273 11.25 15.65 -3.20
C ALA A 273 10.16 15.99 -2.18
N LYS A 274 10.57 16.66 -1.11
CA LYS A 274 9.66 17.12 -0.06
C LYS A 274 10.07 18.51 0.40
N VAL A 275 9.07 19.40 0.47
CA VAL A 275 9.21 20.76 0.94
C VAL A 275 8.23 21.00 2.09
N ILE A 276 8.72 21.54 3.21
CA ILE A 276 7.94 21.84 4.42
C ILE A 276 8.08 23.35 4.70
N PRO A 277 7.30 24.21 3.99
CA PRO A 277 7.42 25.66 4.14
C PRO A 277 7.06 26.14 5.53
N THR A 278 6.12 25.45 6.17
CA THR A 278 5.63 25.73 7.53
C THR A 278 5.34 24.43 8.27
N ASN A 279 5.16 24.50 9.60
CA ASN A 279 4.86 23.31 10.43
C ASN A 279 3.51 22.65 10.12
N TYR A 280 2.64 23.32 9.36
CA TYR A 280 1.30 22.82 9.00
C TYR A 280 1.16 22.50 7.51
N TRP A 281 2.17 22.80 6.67
CA TRP A 281 2.09 22.61 5.24
C TRP A 281 3.28 21.82 4.72
N LYS A 282 3.00 20.74 4.00
CA LYS A 282 3.96 19.88 3.33
C LYS A 282 3.57 19.72 1.86
N MET A 283 4.52 19.89 0.97
CA MET A 283 4.44 19.52 -0.45
C MET A 283 5.41 18.37 -0.72
N TYR A 284 5.08 17.49 -1.64
CA TYR A 284 5.91 16.35 -2.01
C TYR A 284 5.69 15.98 -3.46
N SER A 285 6.70 15.31 -4.03
CA SER A 285 6.64 14.77 -5.37
C SER A 285 7.45 13.48 -5.48
N GLN A 286 7.11 12.68 -6.50
CA GLN A 286 7.88 11.52 -6.93
C GLN A 286 8.01 11.53 -8.44
N LEU A 287 9.14 11.04 -8.92
CA LEU A 287 9.39 10.68 -10.31
C LEU A 287 9.85 9.22 -10.32
N VAL A 288 9.29 8.41 -11.18
CA VAL A 288 9.71 7.04 -11.45
C VAL A 288 10.14 6.90 -12.89
N LEU A 289 11.24 6.18 -13.12
CA LEU A 289 11.81 5.86 -14.42
C LEU A 289 12.15 4.37 -14.41
N THR A 290 11.68 3.59 -15.41
CA THR A 290 12.08 2.18 -15.55
C THR A 290 12.96 1.97 -16.78
N GLU A 291 12.65 2.60 -17.88
CA GLU A 291 13.49 2.70 -19.06
C GLU A 291 13.41 4.10 -19.62
N LEU A 292 14.53 4.62 -20.11
CA LEU A 292 14.60 5.94 -20.70
C LEU A 292 15.78 6.00 -21.67
N LYS A 293 15.50 6.41 -22.90
CA LYS A 293 16.51 6.87 -23.85
C LYS A 293 16.27 8.35 -24.09
N THR A 294 17.29 9.17 -23.83
CA THR A 294 17.19 10.63 -23.96
C THR A 294 16.82 11.06 -25.36
N ASP A 295 17.40 10.44 -26.38
CA ASP A 295 17.14 10.75 -27.80
C ASP A 295 15.68 10.43 -28.17
N GLU A 296 15.11 9.34 -27.66
CA GLU A 296 13.72 8.96 -27.88
C GLU A 296 12.74 9.78 -27.06
N LEU A 297 13.15 10.23 -25.88
CA LEU A 297 12.31 11.09 -25.02
C LEU A 297 12.04 12.46 -25.67
N PHE A 298 13.08 13.04 -26.25
CA PHE A 298 13.01 14.37 -26.88
C PHE A 298 12.72 14.31 -28.38
N GLY A 299 12.77 13.12 -29.00
CA GLY A 299 12.53 12.91 -30.44
C GLY A 299 11.08 13.07 -30.88
N GLY A 300 10.13 13.21 -29.96
CA GLY A 300 8.71 13.47 -30.25
C GLY A 300 7.93 12.27 -30.82
N ASN A 301 8.56 11.11 -31.00
CA ASN A 301 7.97 9.92 -31.64
C ASN A 301 7.14 9.06 -30.69
N ASN A 302 7.06 9.41 -29.42
CA ASN A 302 6.34 8.66 -28.39
C ASN A 302 6.70 7.17 -28.35
N TRP A 303 7.98 6.89 -28.24
CA TRP A 303 8.51 5.53 -28.12
C TRP A 303 7.91 4.77 -26.90
N TRP A 304 7.57 3.50 -27.08
CA TRP A 304 6.89 2.70 -26.07
C TRP A 304 7.68 2.57 -24.75
N ALA A 305 9.03 2.46 -24.85
CA ALA A 305 9.87 2.25 -23.69
C ALA A 305 10.28 3.56 -22.98
N ASN A 306 9.71 4.70 -23.35
CA ASN A 306 9.73 5.89 -22.49
C ASN A 306 8.80 5.69 -21.30
N LYS A 307 9.23 4.88 -20.33
CA LYS A 307 8.47 4.40 -19.18
C LYS A 307 8.75 5.27 -17.96
N TYR A 308 7.82 6.15 -17.65
CA TYR A 308 7.93 7.03 -16.48
C TYR A 308 6.57 7.37 -15.89
N GLY A 309 6.60 7.85 -14.65
CA GLY A 309 5.43 8.38 -13.96
C GLY A 309 5.81 9.48 -12.99
N MET A 310 4.86 10.35 -12.67
CA MET A 310 5.06 11.47 -11.75
C MET A 310 3.91 11.55 -10.75
N GLN A 311 4.25 11.97 -9.55
CA GLN A 311 3.34 12.34 -8.47
C GLN A 311 3.66 13.76 -8.00
N ALA A 312 2.61 14.54 -7.76
CA ALA A 312 2.69 15.79 -7.02
C ALA A 312 1.58 15.83 -5.97
N GLY A 313 1.90 16.25 -4.76
CA GLY A 313 0.92 16.29 -3.69
C GLY A 313 1.19 17.37 -2.65
N THR A 314 0.15 17.68 -1.91
CA THR A 314 0.18 18.63 -0.80
C THR A 314 -0.60 18.10 0.39
N ARG A 315 -0.13 18.41 1.60
CA ARG A 315 -0.82 18.10 2.85
C ARG A 315 -0.78 19.30 3.78
N ILE A 316 -1.97 19.69 4.24
CA ILE A 316 -2.16 20.73 5.25
C ILE A 316 -2.74 20.06 6.50
N SER A 317 -2.12 20.26 7.65
CA SER A 317 -2.56 19.66 8.93
C SER A 317 -2.18 20.55 10.11
N ASN A 318 -2.84 20.33 11.26
CA ASN A 318 -2.53 21.02 12.50
C ASN A 318 -2.64 22.57 12.43
N LEU A 319 -3.63 23.07 11.69
CA LEU A 319 -3.92 24.51 11.64
C LEU A 319 -4.32 25.02 13.03
N LYS A 320 -3.72 26.11 13.50
CA LYS A 320 -4.01 26.68 14.84
C LYS A 320 -5.49 27.00 15.03
N LYS A 321 -6.18 27.48 13.98
CA LYS A 321 -7.62 27.81 14.03
C LYS A 321 -8.54 26.60 13.91
N PHE A 322 -8.06 25.49 13.34
CA PHE A 322 -8.81 24.26 13.12
C PHE A 322 -7.97 23.05 13.55
N PRO A 323 -7.76 22.87 14.87
CA PRO A 323 -7.00 21.73 15.38
C PRO A 323 -7.73 20.43 15.00
N GLY A 324 -6.98 19.42 14.58
CA GLY A 324 -7.55 18.13 14.15
C GLY A 324 -7.99 18.05 12.67
N PHE A 325 -7.98 19.16 11.94
CA PHE A 325 -8.24 19.16 10.50
C PHE A 325 -6.99 18.77 9.72
N THR A 326 -7.17 17.90 8.71
CA THR A 326 -6.16 17.58 7.72
C THR A 326 -6.79 17.57 6.33
N PHE A 327 -6.11 18.21 5.40
CA PHE A 327 -6.39 18.16 3.98
C PHE A 327 -5.19 17.61 3.24
N GLN A 328 -5.41 16.68 2.30
CA GLN A 328 -4.39 16.15 1.41
C GLN A 328 -4.95 16.07 -0.01
N ALA A 329 -4.16 16.49 -0.99
CA ALA A 329 -4.49 16.34 -2.39
C ALA A 329 -3.28 15.83 -3.15
N GLU A 330 -3.52 14.99 -4.17
CA GLU A 330 -2.50 14.39 -5.02
C GLU A 330 -2.94 14.36 -6.47
N TYR A 331 -1.97 14.49 -7.35
CA TYR A 331 -2.08 14.15 -8.75
C TYR A 331 -1.01 13.12 -9.09
N ASN A 332 -1.41 12.04 -9.75
CA ASN A 332 -0.57 10.92 -10.16
C ASN A 332 -0.80 10.64 -11.63
N PHE A 333 0.25 10.36 -12.38
CA PHE A 333 0.13 9.74 -13.69
C PHE A 333 1.29 8.79 -13.96
N VAL A 334 1.04 7.76 -14.74
CA VAL A 334 2.03 6.75 -15.15
C VAL A 334 1.78 6.39 -16.60
N ARG A 335 2.85 6.46 -17.40
CA ARG A 335 2.81 6.13 -18.82
C ARG A 335 2.57 4.62 -19.06
N PRO A 336 2.09 4.25 -20.27
CA PRO A 336 1.96 2.86 -20.69
C PRO A 336 3.25 2.06 -20.47
N PHE A 337 3.09 0.77 -20.16
CA PHE A 337 4.18 -0.22 -19.97
C PHE A 337 5.14 0.06 -18.80
N THR A 338 5.01 1.16 -18.08
CA THR A 338 5.77 1.39 -16.84
C THR A 338 5.48 0.25 -15.87
N TYR A 339 6.50 -0.29 -15.19
CA TYR A 339 6.47 -1.46 -14.30
C TYR A 339 6.32 -2.82 -14.98
N SER A 340 5.87 -2.91 -16.24
CA SER A 340 5.74 -4.18 -16.94
C SER A 340 7.09 -4.73 -17.39
N HIS A 341 7.17 -6.05 -17.50
CA HIS A 341 8.32 -6.76 -18.01
C HIS A 341 7.89 -7.80 -19.05
N LYS A 342 8.86 -8.34 -19.81
CA LYS A 342 8.64 -9.47 -20.75
C LYS A 342 8.03 -10.69 -20.04
N ASN A 343 8.49 -10.97 -18.82
CA ASN A 343 8.03 -12.07 -18.00
C ASN A 343 7.25 -11.52 -16.78
N SER A 344 6.03 -12.04 -16.54
CA SER A 344 5.17 -11.60 -15.44
C SER A 344 5.81 -11.75 -14.06
N ALA A 345 6.67 -12.74 -13.84
CA ALA A 345 7.39 -12.91 -12.60
C ALA A 345 8.46 -11.83 -12.33
N GLN A 346 8.90 -11.09 -13.34
CA GLN A 346 9.83 -9.97 -13.21
C GLN A 346 9.12 -8.60 -13.25
N THR A 347 7.80 -8.61 -13.35
CA THR A 347 6.97 -7.43 -13.25
C THR A 347 7.04 -6.84 -11.83
N TYR A 348 6.86 -5.53 -11.71
CA TYR A 348 6.85 -4.82 -10.43
C TYR A 348 5.53 -5.08 -9.67
N GLY A 349 5.28 -6.35 -9.32
CA GLY A 349 4.02 -6.84 -8.79
C GLY A 349 4.14 -7.97 -7.78
N HIS A 350 3.07 -8.15 -7.00
CA HIS A 350 2.93 -9.21 -6.00
C HIS A 350 1.46 -9.60 -5.83
N PHE A 351 1.12 -10.89 -5.88
CA PHE A 351 -0.26 -11.38 -5.78
C PHE A 351 -1.24 -10.68 -6.73
N TYR A 352 -0.85 -10.58 -8.00
CA TYR A 352 -1.65 -9.88 -9.02
C TYR A 352 -1.97 -8.41 -8.66
N GLN A 353 -1.12 -7.77 -7.89
CA GLN A 353 -1.25 -6.37 -7.50
C GLN A 353 0.06 -5.62 -7.72
N PRO A 354 0.02 -4.38 -8.25
CA PRO A 354 1.22 -3.56 -8.38
C PRO A 354 1.86 -3.27 -7.02
N LEU A 355 3.19 -3.35 -6.94
CA LEU A 355 3.96 -2.92 -5.76
C LEU A 355 3.99 -1.39 -5.60
N ALA A 356 3.71 -0.66 -6.68
CA ALA A 356 3.61 0.79 -6.71
C ALA A 356 2.14 1.25 -6.61
N HIS A 357 1.68 2.06 -7.55
CA HIS A 357 0.31 2.58 -7.59
C HIS A 357 -0.70 1.48 -7.93
N PRO A 358 -1.88 1.41 -7.26
CA PRO A 358 -2.86 0.34 -7.48
C PRO A 358 -3.39 0.25 -8.92
N LEU A 359 -3.42 1.33 -9.68
CA LEU A 359 -3.88 1.35 -11.07
C LEU A 359 -2.83 0.81 -12.07
N GLY A 360 -1.63 0.43 -11.62
CA GLY A 360 -0.57 -0.07 -12.50
C GLY A 360 0.03 1.02 -13.37
N ALA A 361 -0.23 0.97 -14.68
CA ALA A 361 0.29 1.92 -15.66
C ALA A 361 -0.82 2.46 -16.59
N ASN A 362 -0.49 3.36 -17.51
CA ASN A 362 -1.41 3.97 -18.48
C ASN A 362 -2.63 4.65 -17.83
N PHE A 363 -2.38 5.44 -16.79
CA PHE A 363 -3.45 6.10 -16.03
C PHE A 363 -3.06 7.53 -15.62
N GLN A 364 -4.09 8.31 -15.25
CA GLN A 364 -3.97 9.50 -14.42
C GLN A 364 -4.99 9.48 -13.28
N GLU A 365 -4.63 10.03 -12.13
CA GLU A 365 -5.46 10.07 -10.93
C GLU A 365 -5.34 11.44 -10.26
N MET A 366 -6.48 11.97 -9.80
CA MET A 366 -6.58 13.06 -8.84
C MET A 366 -7.28 12.56 -7.59
N LEU A 367 -6.74 12.83 -6.43
CA LEU A 367 -7.41 12.51 -5.18
C LEU A 367 -7.37 13.66 -4.19
N ALA A 368 -8.41 13.76 -3.37
CA ALA A 368 -8.52 14.69 -2.27
C ALA A 368 -9.07 13.98 -1.03
N ILE A 369 -8.42 14.21 0.11
CA ILE A 369 -8.78 13.63 1.41
C ILE A 369 -8.97 14.75 2.41
N PHE A 370 -10.15 14.85 2.98
CA PHE A 370 -10.48 15.72 4.09
C PHE A 370 -10.70 14.87 5.33
N SER A 371 -9.98 15.16 6.39
CA SER A 371 -10.13 14.43 7.66
C SER A 371 -10.26 15.43 8.80
N TYR A 372 -11.14 15.13 9.72
CA TYR A 372 -11.32 15.92 10.93
C TYR A 372 -11.39 15.01 12.15
N ARG A 373 -10.68 15.41 13.20
CA ARG A 373 -10.69 14.73 14.48
C ARG A 373 -11.17 15.67 15.58
N TYR A 374 -12.13 15.21 16.33
CA TYR A 374 -12.57 15.85 17.57
C TYR A 374 -12.63 14.84 18.71
N LYS A 375 -11.73 14.94 19.67
CA LYS A 375 -11.61 13.97 20.77
C LYS A 375 -11.46 12.53 20.22
N ARG A 376 -12.46 11.68 20.48
CA ARG A 376 -12.53 10.27 20.03
C ARG A 376 -13.27 10.09 18.71
N PHE A 377 -13.79 11.15 18.11
CA PHE A 377 -14.50 11.10 16.84
C PHE A 377 -13.58 11.47 15.70
N PHE A 378 -13.68 10.69 14.62
CA PHE A 378 -12.94 10.89 13.39
C PHE A 378 -13.92 10.87 12.24
N THR A 379 -13.80 11.80 11.35
CA THR A 379 -14.52 11.77 10.08
C THR A 379 -13.56 11.97 8.94
N GLN A 380 -13.81 11.28 7.84
CA GLN A 380 -13.02 11.39 6.63
C GLN A 380 -13.94 11.40 5.41
N TYR A 381 -13.66 12.32 4.52
CA TYR A 381 -14.18 12.30 3.16
C TYR A 381 -13.02 12.16 2.20
N LYS A 382 -13.12 11.20 1.27
CA LYS A 382 -12.14 10.99 0.20
C LYS A 382 -12.86 11.00 -1.14
N ALA A 383 -12.36 11.82 -2.06
CA ALA A 383 -12.74 11.86 -3.46
C ALA A 383 -11.57 11.40 -4.31
N VAL A 384 -11.81 10.48 -5.24
CA VAL A 384 -10.83 10.00 -6.21
C VAL A 384 -11.45 10.05 -7.59
N TYR A 385 -10.77 10.72 -8.49
CA TYR A 385 -11.07 10.72 -9.92
C TYR A 385 -9.89 10.13 -10.66
N HIS A 386 -10.11 9.07 -11.43
CA HIS A 386 -9.04 8.50 -12.24
C HIS A 386 -9.54 8.08 -13.63
N GLN A 387 -8.61 8.09 -14.56
CA GLN A 387 -8.78 7.62 -15.92
C GLN A 387 -7.71 6.59 -16.22
N VAL A 388 -8.09 5.51 -16.88
CA VAL A 388 -7.23 4.39 -17.22
C VAL A 388 -7.55 3.96 -18.65
N GLY A 389 -6.51 3.85 -19.48
CA GLY A 389 -6.66 3.23 -20.81
C GLY A 389 -6.48 1.73 -20.69
N LYS A 390 -7.52 0.93 -20.96
CA LYS A 390 -7.49 -0.53 -20.83
C LYS A 390 -7.28 -1.23 -22.18
N ASP A 391 -6.80 -2.47 -22.10
CA ASP A 391 -6.66 -3.33 -23.27
C ASP A 391 -8.02 -3.61 -23.91
N ASN A 392 -8.09 -3.55 -25.25
CA ASN A 392 -9.30 -3.83 -26.00
C ASN A 392 -9.52 -5.34 -26.23
N ASN A 393 -8.46 -6.14 -26.14
CA ASN A 393 -8.48 -7.58 -26.40
C ASN A 393 -7.34 -8.30 -25.65
N GLU A 394 -7.35 -9.63 -25.72
CA GLU A 394 -6.33 -10.46 -25.06
C GLU A 394 -5.04 -10.63 -25.88
N LEU A 395 -5.03 -10.30 -27.17
CA LEU A 395 -3.89 -10.54 -28.06
C LEU A 395 -2.87 -9.42 -27.99
N THR A 396 -3.32 -8.18 -27.77
CA THR A 396 -2.47 -6.99 -27.74
C THR A 396 -2.56 -6.26 -26.42
N SER A 397 -1.50 -5.56 -26.03
CA SER A 397 -1.47 -4.78 -24.81
C SER A 397 -1.24 -3.30 -25.10
N VAL A 398 -2.03 -2.45 -24.44
CA VAL A 398 -1.83 -1.00 -24.41
C VAL A 398 -0.97 -0.55 -23.21
N GLY A 399 -0.49 -1.51 -22.41
CA GLY A 399 0.44 -1.26 -21.31
C GLY A 399 -0.18 -0.77 -20.01
N ASN A 400 -1.45 -1.09 -19.76
CA ASN A 400 -2.12 -0.83 -18.48
C ASN A 400 -1.88 -1.96 -17.49
N ASP A 401 -2.21 -3.20 -17.89
CA ASP A 401 -1.97 -4.38 -17.06
C ASP A 401 -0.46 -4.71 -17.05
N ILE A 402 0.18 -4.39 -15.95
CA ILE A 402 1.62 -4.58 -15.78
C ILE A 402 2.05 -6.05 -15.77
N PHE A 403 1.14 -6.99 -15.57
CA PHE A 403 1.41 -8.44 -15.60
C PHE A 403 1.45 -9.01 -17.00
N ARG A 404 0.91 -8.29 -17.98
CA ARG A 404 1.00 -8.63 -19.39
C ARG A 404 2.36 -8.24 -19.96
N SER A 405 2.93 -9.14 -20.77
CA SER A 405 4.22 -8.89 -21.43
C SER A 405 4.16 -7.61 -22.28
N TYR A 406 5.18 -6.76 -22.18
CA TYR A 406 5.30 -5.61 -23.08
C TYR A 406 5.59 -6.02 -24.54
N GLU A 407 5.94 -7.28 -24.81
CA GLU A 407 6.08 -7.82 -26.16
C GLU A 407 4.74 -7.92 -26.90
N LEU A 408 3.61 -7.88 -26.20
CA LEU A 408 2.26 -7.85 -26.78
C LEU A 408 1.86 -6.46 -27.30
N ARG A 409 2.76 -5.48 -27.30
CA ARG A 409 2.50 -4.16 -27.89
C ARG A 409 2.33 -4.26 -29.40
N GLU A 410 1.43 -3.45 -29.96
CA GLU A 410 1.16 -3.46 -31.41
C GLU A 410 2.22 -2.73 -32.23
N LYS A 411 2.91 -1.75 -31.64
CA LYS A 411 3.85 -0.86 -32.35
C LYS A 411 4.96 -0.37 -31.44
N GLU A 412 6.02 0.17 -32.04
CA GLU A 412 7.18 0.73 -31.32
C GLU A 412 6.98 2.21 -30.93
N TYR A 413 6.25 2.97 -31.74
CA TYR A 413 6.08 4.42 -31.61
C TYR A 413 4.61 4.84 -31.56
N GLY A 414 4.37 6.09 -31.19
CA GLY A 414 3.02 6.67 -31.10
C GLY A 414 2.24 6.24 -29.87
N HIS A 415 2.92 5.87 -28.79
CA HIS A 415 2.29 5.54 -27.52
C HIS A 415 1.96 6.81 -26.72
N THR A 416 0.71 7.00 -26.37
CA THR A 416 0.21 8.13 -25.60
C THR A 416 -0.35 7.68 -24.25
N LEU A 417 -0.39 8.59 -23.30
CA LEU A 417 -1.08 8.35 -22.03
C LEU A 417 -2.57 8.13 -22.29
N LEU A 418 -3.19 7.18 -21.56
CA LEU A 418 -4.60 6.79 -21.65
C LEU A 418 -5.00 6.14 -22.99
N GLN A 419 -4.05 5.52 -23.69
CA GLN A 419 -4.35 4.78 -24.92
C GLN A 419 -5.17 3.51 -24.64
N GLY A 420 -5.95 3.04 -25.64
CA GLY A 420 -6.87 1.90 -25.54
C GLY A 420 -8.29 2.33 -25.16
N ASP A 421 -9.08 1.43 -24.54
CA ASP A 421 -10.43 1.73 -24.06
C ASP A 421 -10.38 2.58 -22.80
N LEU A 422 -10.84 3.82 -22.89
CA LEU A 422 -10.77 4.80 -21.80
C LEU A 422 -11.88 4.53 -20.78
N HIS A 423 -11.47 4.12 -19.58
CA HIS A 423 -12.33 4.01 -18.41
C HIS A 423 -12.10 5.18 -17.46
N THR A 424 -13.16 5.88 -17.12
CA THR A 424 -13.14 6.95 -16.13
C THR A 424 -13.88 6.50 -14.88
N THR A 425 -13.33 6.78 -13.71
CA THR A 425 -13.91 6.39 -12.42
C THR A 425 -13.94 7.58 -11.49
N LEU A 426 -15.07 7.76 -10.81
CA LEU A 426 -15.25 8.73 -9.73
C LEU A 426 -15.68 7.98 -8.47
N ILE A 427 -14.91 8.18 -7.38
CA ILE A 427 -15.16 7.52 -6.09
C ILE A 427 -15.36 8.58 -5.03
N HIS A 428 -16.44 8.45 -4.25
CA HIS A 428 -16.69 9.22 -3.05
C HIS A 428 -16.80 8.27 -1.87
N GLN A 429 -15.99 8.50 -0.84
CA GLN A 429 -15.99 7.70 0.39
C GLN A 429 -16.18 8.61 1.59
N PHE A 430 -17.25 8.36 2.35
CA PHE A 430 -17.50 8.98 3.65
C PHE A 430 -17.28 7.95 4.74
N LYS A 431 -16.49 8.29 5.74
CA LYS A 431 -16.23 7.44 6.89
C LYS A 431 -16.36 8.25 8.17
N PHE A 432 -17.07 7.68 9.13
CA PHE A 432 -17.15 8.17 10.50
C PHE A 432 -16.67 7.07 11.44
N SER A 433 -15.82 7.41 12.41
CA SER A 433 -15.25 6.47 13.35
C SER A 433 -15.26 7.04 14.76
N TRP A 434 -15.67 6.22 15.71
CA TRP A 434 -15.61 6.52 17.14
C TRP A 434 -14.66 5.56 17.83
N LEU A 435 -13.59 6.11 18.43
CA LEU A 435 -12.60 5.34 19.16
C LEU A 435 -13.20 4.82 20.47
N LEU A 436 -13.52 3.54 20.50
CA LEU A 436 -14.06 2.84 21.67
C LEU A 436 -12.95 2.54 22.68
N ASN A 437 -11.89 1.86 22.23
CA ASN A 437 -10.75 1.52 23.09
C ASN A 437 -9.43 2.01 22.48
N PRO A 438 -8.76 2.99 23.11
CA PRO A 438 -7.49 3.51 22.64
C PRO A 438 -6.30 2.55 22.83
N ALA A 439 -6.37 1.59 23.75
CA ALA A 439 -5.26 0.66 24.01
C ALA A 439 -5.03 -0.31 22.86
N ASN A 440 -6.11 -0.81 22.27
CA ASN A 440 -6.06 -1.74 21.14
C ASN A 440 -6.57 -1.15 19.82
N HIS A 441 -6.80 0.17 19.77
CA HIS A 441 -7.31 0.90 18.60
C HIS A 441 -8.66 0.35 18.07
N MET A 442 -9.58 0.04 18.96
CA MET A 442 -10.91 -0.44 18.60
C MET A 442 -11.84 0.72 18.30
N PHE A 443 -12.45 0.71 17.11
CA PHE A 443 -13.40 1.73 16.64
C PHE A 443 -14.75 1.12 16.33
N LEU A 444 -15.80 1.89 16.60
CA LEU A 444 -17.06 1.77 15.90
C LEU A 444 -16.97 2.62 14.63
N GLU A 445 -17.15 2.02 13.47
CA GLU A 445 -17.03 2.69 12.17
C GLU A 445 -18.32 2.55 11.37
N GLY A 446 -18.66 3.60 10.65
CA GLY A 446 -19.70 3.58 9.62
C GLY A 446 -19.21 4.32 8.40
N GLY A 447 -19.66 3.91 7.23
CA GLY A 447 -19.26 4.55 5.99
C GLY A 447 -20.25 4.37 4.86
N TYR A 448 -20.10 5.24 3.88
CA TYR A 448 -20.83 5.20 2.63
C TYR A 448 -19.86 5.38 1.48
N ASN A 449 -19.94 4.48 0.51
CA ASN A 449 -19.11 4.48 -0.68
C ASN A 449 -20.00 4.59 -1.92
N LEU A 450 -19.62 5.51 -2.80
CA LEU A 450 -20.20 5.70 -4.12
C LEU A 450 -19.06 5.60 -5.13
N ARG A 451 -19.20 4.72 -6.11
CA ARG A 451 -18.29 4.57 -7.24
C ARG A 451 -19.10 4.59 -8.53
N THR A 452 -18.75 5.49 -9.42
CA THR A 452 -19.27 5.55 -10.78
C THR A 452 -18.13 5.26 -11.74
N ILE A 453 -18.33 4.30 -12.62
CA ILE A 453 -17.39 3.93 -13.68
C ILE A 453 -18.09 4.12 -15.00
N TRP A 454 -17.47 4.81 -15.94
CA TRP A 454 -17.98 4.95 -17.29
C TRP A 454 -16.87 4.85 -18.32
N ASN A 455 -17.22 4.28 -19.45
CA ASN A 455 -16.46 4.28 -20.69
C ASN A 455 -17.35 4.81 -21.83
N LYS A 456 -16.89 4.69 -23.06
CA LYS A 456 -17.59 5.18 -24.23
C LYS A 456 -19.04 4.64 -24.36
N ASP A 457 -19.27 3.38 -23.96
CA ASP A 457 -20.51 2.66 -24.25
C ASP A 457 -21.39 2.43 -23.00
N ASN A 458 -20.81 2.40 -21.81
CA ASN A 458 -21.47 1.97 -20.59
C ASN A 458 -21.16 2.85 -19.38
N GLN A 459 -22.13 2.90 -18.46
CA GLN A 459 -21.94 3.48 -17.13
C GLN A 459 -22.43 2.48 -16.07
N SER A 460 -21.61 2.28 -15.03
CA SER A 460 -21.95 1.45 -13.88
C SER A 460 -21.82 2.25 -12.57
N ASN A 461 -22.77 2.07 -11.68
CA ASN A 461 -22.80 2.72 -10.37
C ASN A 461 -22.75 1.65 -9.28
N TYR A 462 -21.86 1.81 -8.31
CA TYR A 462 -21.72 0.95 -7.15
C TYR A 462 -21.92 1.81 -5.90
N GLN A 463 -22.89 1.44 -5.09
CA GLN A 463 -23.25 2.18 -3.89
C GLN A 463 -23.44 1.22 -2.73
N HIS A 464 -22.72 1.42 -1.65
CA HIS A 464 -22.93 0.64 -0.44
C HIS A 464 -22.68 1.45 0.82
N PHE A 465 -23.39 1.10 1.88
CA PHE A 465 -23.07 1.54 3.23
C PHE A 465 -22.62 0.35 4.09
N PHE A 466 -21.89 0.67 5.15
CA PHE A 466 -21.52 -0.30 6.18
C PHE A 466 -21.49 0.34 7.56
N ILE A 467 -21.66 -0.50 8.58
CA ILE A 467 -21.41 -0.20 9.98
C ILE A 467 -20.71 -1.40 10.61
N GLY A 468 -19.80 -1.17 11.56
CA GLY A 468 -19.10 -2.26 12.20
C GLY A 468 -18.14 -1.82 13.30
N VAL A 469 -17.50 -2.82 13.92
CA VAL A 469 -16.47 -2.63 14.92
C VAL A 469 -15.16 -3.17 14.36
N ARG A 470 -14.10 -2.37 14.43
CA ARG A 470 -12.79 -2.73 13.89
C ARG A 470 -11.65 -2.37 14.84
N THR A 471 -10.69 -3.28 14.98
CA THR A 471 -9.35 -2.99 15.49
C THR A 471 -8.51 -2.45 14.35
N ALA A 472 -8.29 -1.13 14.33
CA ALA A 472 -7.63 -0.43 13.21
C ALA A 472 -6.10 -0.55 13.29
N PHE A 473 -5.55 -1.75 13.23
CA PHE A 473 -4.10 -2.00 13.21
C PHE A 473 -3.57 -2.16 11.80
N LEU A 474 -4.27 -2.90 10.94
CA LEU A 474 -3.98 -3.04 9.51
C LEU A 474 -4.99 -2.24 8.70
N ASN A 475 -4.53 -1.49 7.70
CA ASN A 475 -5.39 -0.76 6.79
C ASN A 475 -5.45 -1.45 5.42
N TYR A 476 -6.65 -1.48 4.85
CA TYR A 476 -6.93 -2.03 3.53
C TYR A 476 -7.61 -0.95 2.70
N ASN A 477 -7.11 -0.73 1.49
CA ASN A 477 -7.65 0.24 0.56
C ASN A 477 -8.30 -0.49 -0.61
N TYR A 478 -9.57 -0.12 -0.92
CA TYR A 478 -10.35 -0.67 -2.04
C TYR A 478 -10.79 0.45 -2.98
N ASP A 479 -9.97 1.48 -3.11
CA ASP A 479 -10.26 2.73 -3.83
C ASP A 479 -9.45 2.86 -5.15
N TYR A 480 -9.37 1.79 -5.90
CA TYR A 480 -8.68 1.70 -7.18
C TYR A 480 -9.61 1.27 -8.31
#